data_b613025f788c16e879d988688954c6dc
#
_entry.id   b613025f788c16e879d988688954c6dc
#
_cell.length_a   1.000
_cell.length_b   1.000
_cell.length_c   1.000
_cell.angle_alpha   90.00
_cell.angle_beta   90.00
_cell.angle_gamma   90.00
#
_symmetry.space_group_name_H-M   'P 1'
#
loop_
_entity.id
_entity.type
_entity.pdbx_description
1 polymer ?
#
loop_
_entity_poly.entity_id
_entity_poly.type
_entity_poly.pdbx_seq_one_letter_code
_entity_poly.pdbx_strand_id
1 'polypeptide(L)'
;MRTFKIVSDSSSDILTFENTRHAHIDYACTPMKLITAAREFTDDAALNVDEMVDFLFHYKGRSQSSCPNTADWLAAFGDADDILCTAITSGLSGSYNSACLAKKAYEEQNPGRRVFVVDTLSAGPEISLMIRRAADNYANGMDYEDICADIMAYKEKTGLTFMLKSLKNFANNGRVSPLVAKLVGIAGSCIVGRASDEGTLDPGHKCRGESRARDTIVTELSERGLKGGLVSIGHCQNEAGARELASRIAAQFPETDIEIHPFRGLCSFYAEPGGVLVGFEKM
;
A
#
# COMPACT_ATOMS: atom_id res chain seq x y z
N MET A 1 -4.65 21.80 -23.63
CA MET A 1 -4.36 21.70 -22.17
C MET A 1 -3.66 20.36 -21.99
N ARG A 2 -2.57 20.30 -21.24
CA ARG A 2 -1.88 19.03 -20.95
C ARG A 2 -2.80 18.14 -20.09
N THR A 3 -2.81 16.86 -20.40
CA THR A 3 -3.58 15.88 -19.61
C THR A 3 -2.73 15.39 -18.45
N PHE A 4 -3.33 15.32 -17.25
CA PHE A 4 -2.68 14.76 -16.05
C PHE A 4 -3.30 13.41 -15.69
N LYS A 5 -2.43 12.48 -15.30
CA LYS A 5 -2.85 11.14 -14.87
C LYS A 5 -2.08 10.68 -13.65
N ILE A 6 -2.75 10.02 -12.73
CA ILE A 6 -2.13 9.28 -11.62
C ILE A 6 -2.14 7.80 -11.97
N VAL A 7 -1.00 7.14 -11.82
CA VAL A 7 -0.86 5.69 -12.04
C VAL A 7 -0.24 5.06 -10.81
N SER A 8 -0.77 3.91 -10.38
CA SER A 8 -0.22 3.13 -9.26
C SER A 8 -0.23 1.65 -9.58
N ASP A 9 0.55 0.85 -8.86
CA ASP A 9 0.30 -0.58 -8.81
C ASP A 9 -0.77 -0.92 -7.75
N SER A 10 -1.31 -2.15 -7.79
CA SER A 10 -2.43 -2.54 -6.93
C SER A 10 -2.08 -2.65 -5.44
N SER A 11 -0.80 -2.46 -5.08
CA SER A 11 -0.41 -2.36 -3.67
C SER A 11 -0.96 -1.13 -2.95
N SER A 12 -1.48 -0.15 -3.69
CA SER A 12 -2.15 1.02 -3.13
C SER A 12 -3.54 0.72 -2.56
N ASP A 13 -4.10 -0.46 -2.86
CA ASP A 13 -5.50 -0.85 -2.61
C ASP A 13 -6.54 0.05 -3.31
N ILE A 14 -6.12 0.97 -4.18
CA ILE A 14 -6.99 1.81 -5.01
C ILE A 14 -6.97 1.26 -6.44
N LEU A 15 -8.12 0.82 -6.94
CA LEU A 15 -8.26 0.36 -8.32
C LEU A 15 -8.80 1.41 -9.28
N THR A 16 -9.65 2.31 -8.77
CA THR A 16 -10.34 3.35 -9.55
C THR A 16 -10.69 4.53 -8.68
N PHE A 17 -10.88 5.67 -9.31
CA PHE A 17 -11.48 6.85 -8.69
C PHE A 17 -12.99 6.97 -8.96
N GLU A 18 -13.59 6.04 -9.69
CA GLU A 18 -15.03 6.01 -9.89
C GLU A 18 -15.76 6.05 -8.54
N ASN A 19 -16.85 6.82 -8.50
CA ASN A 19 -17.65 7.02 -7.29
C ASN A 19 -16.91 7.69 -6.11
N THR A 20 -15.79 8.34 -6.35
CA THR A 20 -15.08 9.17 -5.39
C THR A 20 -15.17 10.66 -5.75
N ARG A 21 -14.75 11.54 -4.84
CA ARG A 21 -14.63 12.99 -5.14
C ARG A 21 -13.59 13.27 -6.24
N HIS A 22 -12.73 12.32 -6.56
CA HIS A 22 -11.67 12.42 -7.58
C HIS A 22 -12.04 11.76 -8.92
N ALA A 23 -13.31 11.38 -9.14
CA ALA A 23 -13.78 10.69 -10.35
C ALA A 23 -13.49 11.45 -11.67
N HIS A 24 -13.19 12.76 -11.58
CA HIS A 24 -12.83 13.60 -12.73
C HIS A 24 -11.33 13.56 -13.08
N ILE A 25 -10.51 12.87 -12.28
CA ILE A 25 -9.06 12.73 -12.46
C ILE A 25 -8.79 11.39 -13.14
N ASP A 26 -7.98 11.40 -14.20
CA ASP A 26 -7.57 10.17 -14.88
C ASP A 26 -6.66 9.36 -13.95
N TYR A 27 -7.08 8.13 -13.64
CA TYR A 27 -6.38 7.21 -12.77
C TYR A 27 -6.31 5.83 -13.42
N ALA A 28 -5.15 5.18 -13.33
CA ALA A 28 -5.01 3.78 -13.71
C ALA A 28 -4.25 3.00 -12.64
N CYS A 29 -4.73 1.77 -12.39
CA CYS A 29 -4.05 0.81 -11.53
C CYS A 29 -3.48 -0.31 -12.39
N THR A 30 -2.17 -0.59 -12.24
CA THR A 30 -1.54 -1.75 -12.88
C THR A 30 -1.48 -2.92 -11.89
N PRO A 31 -2.02 -4.11 -12.27
CA PRO A 31 -2.25 -5.17 -11.30
C PRO A 31 -0.97 -5.95 -10.96
N MET A 32 -0.81 -6.27 -9.69
CA MET A 32 0.07 -7.33 -9.21
C MET A 32 -0.54 -8.69 -9.47
N LYS A 33 0.27 -9.75 -9.48
CA LYS A 33 -0.20 -11.12 -9.61
C LYS A 33 0.20 -11.96 -8.42
N LEU A 34 -0.68 -12.89 -8.05
CA LEU A 34 -0.44 -13.88 -7.00
C LEU A 34 -0.50 -15.27 -7.64
N ILE A 35 0.58 -16.02 -7.52
CA ILE A 35 0.83 -17.20 -8.34
C ILE A 35 1.04 -18.40 -7.43
N THR A 36 0.31 -19.47 -7.73
CA THR A 36 0.49 -20.82 -7.17
C THR A 36 0.64 -21.83 -8.31
N ALA A 37 1.04 -23.04 -8.00
CA ALA A 37 1.06 -24.10 -9.02
C ALA A 37 -0.35 -24.49 -9.52
N ALA A 38 -1.39 -24.17 -8.74
CA ALA A 38 -2.77 -24.52 -9.06
C ALA A 38 -3.56 -23.39 -9.72
N ARG A 39 -3.25 -22.12 -9.38
CA ARG A 39 -4.04 -20.96 -9.82
C ARG A 39 -3.19 -19.68 -9.80
N GLU A 40 -3.45 -18.80 -10.77
CA GLU A 40 -2.98 -17.41 -10.78
C GLU A 40 -4.15 -16.48 -10.49
N PHE A 41 -3.90 -15.45 -9.71
CA PHE A 41 -4.84 -14.37 -9.39
C PHE A 41 -4.24 -13.05 -9.86
N THR A 42 -4.98 -12.30 -10.64
CA THR A 42 -4.63 -10.93 -11.03
C THR A 42 -5.34 -9.97 -10.09
N ASP A 43 -4.61 -9.05 -9.47
CA ASP A 43 -5.16 -8.10 -8.49
C ASP A 43 -5.80 -6.89 -9.19
N ASP A 44 -6.87 -7.15 -9.91
CA ASP A 44 -7.68 -6.19 -10.66
C ASP A 44 -9.14 -6.15 -10.15
N ALA A 45 -9.99 -5.41 -10.84
CA ALA A 45 -11.38 -5.24 -10.46
C ALA A 45 -12.21 -6.55 -10.51
N ALA A 46 -11.78 -7.54 -11.28
CA ALA A 46 -12.47 -8.83 -11.39
C ALA A 46 -12.13 -9.80 -10.25
N LEU A 47 -11.09 -9.51 -9.45
CA LEU A 47 -10.64 -10.37 -8.38
C LEU A 47 -11.66 -10.42 -7.23
N ASN A 48 -12.14 -11.61 -6.93
CA ASN A 48 -12.79 -11.90 -5.66
C ASN A 48 -11.72 -12.14 -4.58
N VAL A 49 -11.47 -11.10 -3.77
CA VAL A 49 -10.41 -11.11 -2.76
C VAL A 49 -10.67 -12.14 -1.66
N ASP A 50 -11.92 -12.29 -1.20
CA ASP A 50 -12.26 -13.25 -0.15
C ASP A 50 -12.04 -14.69 -0.62
N GLU A 51 -12.46 -15.03 -1.84
CA GLU A 51 -12.19 -16.35 -2.43
C GLU A 51 -10.69 -16.62 -2.57
N MET A 52 -9.92 -15.61 -2.99
CA MET A 52 -8.47 -15.73 -3.10
C MET A 52 -7.81 -15.95 -1.72
N VAL A 53 -8.21 -15.16 -0.72
CA VAL A 53 -7.68 -15.28 0.65
C VAL A 53 -7.98 -16.67 1.23
N ASP A 54 -9.21 -17.15 1.10
CA ASP A 54 -9.61 -18.47 1.57
C ASP A 54 -8.86 -19.60 0.85
N PHE A 55 -8.70 -19.49 -0.46
CA PHE A 55 -7.90 -20.44 -1.24
C PHE A 55 -6.45 -20.48 -0.75
N LEU A 56 -5.79 -19.30 -0.64
CA LEU A 56 -4.39 -19.21 -0.26
C LEU A 56 -4.14 -19.63 1.19
N PHE A 57 -5.08 -19.38 2.10
CA PHE A 57 -4.99 -19.81 3.50
C PHE A 57 -4.95 -21.33 3.62
N HIS A 58 -5.71 -22.05 2.80
CA HIS A 58 -5.77 -23.52 2.79
C HIS A 58 -4.72 -24.16 1.88
N TYR A 59 -4.12 -23.39 0.97
CA TYR A 59 -3.13 -23.90 0.02
C TYR A 59 -1.82 -24.30 0.71
N LYS A 60 -1.38 -25.56 0.50
CA LYS A 60 -0.18 -26.12 1.14
C LYS A 60 1.09 -25.97 0.30
N GLY A 61 0.95 -25.60 -0.98
CA GLY A 61 2.08 -25.39 -1.88
C GLY A 61 2.72 -24.01 -1.70
N ARG A 62 3.72 -23.74 -2.54
CA ARG A 62 4.36 -22.43 -2.59
C ARG A 62 3.47 -21.41 -3.32
N SER A 63 3.31 -20.25 -2.74
CA SER A 63 2.66 -19.08 -3.35
C SER A 63 3.68 -17.95 -3.52
N GLN A 64 3.55 -17.17 -4.60
CA GLN A 64 4.47 -16.09 -4.96
C GLN A 64 3.68 -14.88 -5.42
N SER A 65 4.27 -13.69 -5.31
CA SER A 65 3.78 -12.48 -5.97
C SER A 65 4.69 -12.09 -7.13
N SER A 66 4.11 -11.47 -8.15
CA SER A 66 4.82 -10.88 -9.28
C SER A 66 4.39 -9.44 -9.46
N CYS A 67 5.35 -8.54 -9.64
CA CYS A 67 5.08 -7.14 -9.95
C CYS A 67 4.72 -6.97 -11.44
N PRO A 68 4.06 -5.86 -11.81
CA PRO A 68 3.83 -5.48 -13.18
C PRO A 68 5.14 -5.37 -13.95
N ASN A 69 5.14 -5.80 -15.20
CA ASN A 69 6.27 -5.63 -16.09
C ASN A 69 6.23 -4.25 -16.79
N THR A 70 7.27 -3.93 -17.56
CA THR A 70 7.37 -2.65 -18.28
C THR A 70 6.19 -2.40 -19.22
N ALA A 71 5.68 -3.44 -19.89
CA ALA A 71 4.55 -3.30 -20.82
C ALA A 71 3.23 -3.01 -20.08
N ASP A 72 3.03 -3.60 -18.89
CA ASP A 72 1.86 -3.32 -18.04
C ASP A 72 1.85 -1.85 -17.62
N TRP A 73 3.00 -1.31 -17.21
CA TRP A 73 3.14 0.11 -16.85
C TRP A 73 2.92 1.03 -18.06
N LEU A 74 3.49 0.71 -19.23
CA LEU A 74 3.26 1.49 -20.44
C LEU A 74 1.78 1.53 -20.85
N ALA A 75 1.09 0.40 -20.72
CA ALA A 75 -0.35 0.33 -20.97
C ALA A 75 -1.14 1.22 -19.98
N ALA A 76 -0.74 1.26 -18.71
CA ALA A 76 -1.36 2.10 -17.70
C ALA A 76 -1.08 3.60 -17.91
N PHE A 77 0.10 3.97 -18.41
CA PHE A 77 0.43 5.35 -18.78
C PHE A 77 -0.47 5.88 -19.89
N GLY A 78 -0.80 5.02 -20.87
CA GLY A 78 -1.69 5.39 -21.97
C GLY A 78 -1.11 6.50 -22.84
N ASP A 79 -1.86 7.60 -23.00
CA ASP A 79 -1.48 8.75 -23.83
C ASP A 79 -1.44 10.08 -23.05
N ALA A 80 -1.36 10.02 -21.71
CA ALA A 80 -1.33 11.22 -20.87
C ALA A 80 -0.03 12.02 -21.04
N ASP A 81 -0.13 13.34 -20.92
CA ASP A 81 1.03 14.24 -21.08
C ASP A 81 1.92 14.28 -19.84
N ASP A 82 1.30 14.30 -18.67
CA ASP A 82 1.95 14.43 -17.35
C ASP A 82 1.45 13.32 -16.43
N ILE A 83 2.36 12.46 -15.98
CA ILE A 83 2.02 11.28 -15.19
C ILE A 83 2.73 11.32 -13.84
N LEU A 84 1.97 11.24 -12.76
CA LEU A 84 2.49 10.88 -11.45
C LEU A 84 2.30 9.37 -11.24
N CYS A 85 3.39 8.64 -11.10
CA CYS A 85 3.39 7.19 -10.91
C CYS A 85 3.88 6.84 -9.50
N THR A 86 3.06 6.14 -8.72
CA THR A 86 3.44 5.62 -7.40
C THR A 86 3.60 4.11 -7.47
N ALA A 87 4.68 3.59 -6.89
CA ALA A 87 4.93 2.16 -6.82
C ALA A 87 5.19 1.73 -5.37
N ILE A 88 4.83 0.48 -5.06
CA ILE A 88 5.23 -0.16 -3.81
C ILE A 88 6.74 -0.03 -3.61
N THR A 89 7.17 -0.02 -2.36
CA THR A 89 8.58 0.05 -1.96
C THR A 89 9.51 -0.82 -2.82
N SER A 90 10.59 -0.23 -3.29
CA SER A 90 11.66 -0.94 -3.99
C SER A 90 12.41 -1.92 -3.08
N GLY A 91 12.34 -1.73 -1.76
CA GLY A 91 12.93 -2.63 -0.76
C GLY A 91 12.31 -4.04 -0.73
N LEU A 92 11.07 -4.19 -1.24
CA LEU A 92 10.34 -5.47 -1.23
C LEU A 92 9.92 -5.96 -2.61
N SER A 93 9.92 -5.10 -3.65
CA SER A 93 9.37 -5.40 -4.97
C SER A 93 10.19 -4.78 -6.10
N GLY A 94 10.22 -5.45 -7.26
CA GLY A 94 10.77 -4.90 -8.50
C GLY A 94 9.85 -3.90 -9.21
N SER A 95 8.67 -3.59 -8.68
CA SER A 95 7.64 -2.74 -9.31
C SER A 95 8.16 -1.35 -9.65
N TYR A 96 8.82 -0.68 -8.69
CA TYR A 96 9.45 0.62 -8.90
C TYR A 96 10.46 0.61 -10.05
N ASN A 97 11.36 -0.37 -10.08
CA ASN A 97 12.34 -0.49 -11.15
C ASN A 97 11.68 -0.71 -12.52
N SER A 98 10.63 -1.52 -12.56
CA SER A 98 9.83 -1.77 -13.78
C SER A 98 9.14 -0.49 -14.25
N ALA A 99 8.57 0.31 -13.34
CA ALA A 99 7.97 1.61 -13.64
C ALA A 99 9.02 2.61 -14.17
N CYS A 100 10.22 2.63 -13.62
CA CYS A 100 11.32 3.48 -14.12
C CYS A 100 11.76 3.11 -15.53
N LEU A 101 11.80 1.81 -15.87
CA LEU A 101 12.06 1.36 -17.24
C LEU A 101 10.94 1.75 -18.20
N ALA A 102 9.68 1.65 -17.74
CA ALA A 102 8.53 2.10 -18.51
C ALA A 102 8.55 3.62 -18.74
N LYS A 103 8.86 4.41 -17.70
CA LYS A 103 9.08 5.86 -17.84
C LYS A 103 10.05 6.19 -18.97
N LYS A 104 11.25 5.58 -18.94
CA LYS A 104 12.28 5.84 -19.95
C LYS A 104 11.75 5.55 -21.37
N ALA A 105 11.13 4.38 -21.56
CA ALA A 105 10.58 3.99 -22.85
C ALA A 105 9.43 4.92 -23.29
N TYR A 106 8.58 5.35 -22.34
CA TYR A 106 7.46 6.23 -22.62
C TYR A 106 7.90 7.62 -23.09
N GLU A 107 8.86 8.22 -22.38
CA GLU A 107 9.39 9.55 -22.69
C GLU A 107 10.21 9.55 -24.01
N GLU A 108 10.94 8.46 -24.30
CA GLU A 108 11.65 8.28 -25.59
C GLU A 108 10.68 8.17 -26.77
N GLN A 109 9.55 7.47 -26.59
CA GLN A 109 8.53 7.29 -27.64
C GLN A 109 7.61 8.50 -27.80
N ASN A 110 7.49 9.35 -26.79
CA ASN A 110 6.56 10.47 -26.74
C ASN A 110 7.27 11.76 -26.32
N PRO A 111 8.06 12.41 -27.19
CA PRO A 111 8.77 13.63 -26.85
C PRO A 111 7.85 14.72 -26.30
N GLY A 112 8.21 15.27 -25.12
CA GLY A 112 7.43 16.30 -24.43
C GLY A 112 6.42 15.78 -23.41
N ARG A 113 6.16 14.47 -23.34
CA ARG A 113 5.43 13.84 -22.22
C ARG A 113 6.37 13.54 -21.07
N ARG A 114 5.84 13.52 -19.84
CA ARG A 114 6.65 13.40 -18.63
C ARG A 114 6.05 12.39 -17.67
N VAL A 115 6.90 11.58 -17.07
CA VAL A 115 6.50 10.65 -16.01
C VAL A 115 7.37 10.91 -14.77
N PHE A 116 6.74 11.13 -13.62
CA PHE A 116 7.44 11.17 -12.34
C PHE A 116 7.12 9.89 -11.56
N VAL A 117 8.14 9.06 -11.30
CA VAL A 117 7.97 7.79 -10.58
C VAL A 117 8.43 7.97 -9.14
N VAL A 118 7.53 7.68 -8.21
CA VAL A 118 7.78 7.73 -6.77
C VAL A 118 8.04 6.33 -6.23
N ASP A 119 9.24 6.10 -5.68
CA ASP A 119 9.43 5.00 -4.75
C ASP A 119 8.80 5.39 -3.42
N THR A 120 7.67 4.78 -3.10
CA THR A 120 6.95 5.17 -1.89
C THR A 120 7.62 4.73 -0.60
N LEU A 121 8.54 3.77 -0.67
CA LEU A 121 9.14 3.06 0.47
C LEU A 121 8.09 2.46 1.42
N SER A 122 6.88 2.22 0.91
CA SER A 122 5.71 1.79 1.67
C SER A 122 4.82 0.84 0.87
N ALA A 123 3.65 0.50 1.43
CA ALA A 123 2.60 -0.32 0.83
C ALA A 123 1.22 0.07 1.39
N GLY A 124 0.16 -0.26 0.66
CA GLY A 124 -1.23 -0.17 1.11
C GLY A 124 -1.64 1.23 1.55
N PRO A 125 -2.14 1.39 2.79
CA PRO A 125 -2.76 2.61 3.27
C PRO A 125 -1.89 3.87 3.15
N GLU A 126 -0.57 3.79 3.33
CA GLU A 126 0.29 4.96 3.19
C GLU A 126 0.42 5.40 1.73
N ILE A 127 0.45 4.47 0.77
CA ILE A 127 0.42 4.81 -0.67
C ILE A 127 -0.91 5.49 -1.01
N SER A 128 -2.02 5.01 -0.45
CA SER A 128 -3.33 5.61 -0.68
C SER A 128 -3.40 7.07 -0.22
N LEU A 129 -2.74 7.42 0.88
CA LEU A 129 -2.63 8.82 1.33
C LEU A 129 -1.89 9.69 0.29
N MET A 130 -0.77 9.21 -0.25
CA MET A 130 0.01 9.93 -1.28
C MET A 130 -0.81 10.15 -2.57
N ILE A 131 -1.52 9.12 -3.01
CA ILE A 131 -2.39 9.19 -4.21
C ILE A 131 -3.50 10.22 -4.02
N ARG A 132 -4.16 10.21 -2.86
CA ARG A 132 -5.23 11.18 -2.53
C ARG A 132 -4.69 12.60 -2.44
N ARG A 133 -3.53 12.78 -1.81
CA ARG A 133 -2.85 14.09 -1.75
C ARG A 133 -2.57 14.65 -3.14
N ALA A 134 -2.05 13.81 -4.05
CA ALA A 134 -1.80 14.21 -5.43
C ALA A 134 -3.09 14.59 -6.17
N ALA A 135 -4.15 13.80 -5.96
CA ALA A 135 -5.45 14.07 -6.56
C ALA A 135 -6.07 15.39 -6.03
N ASP A 136 -5.98 15.64 -4.73
CA ASP A 136 -6.44 16.90 -4.13
C ASP A 136 -5.64 18.08 -4.66
N ASN A 137 -4.33 17.98 -4.76
CA ASN A 137 -3.47 19.03 -5.30
C ASN A 137 -3.84 19.37 -6.75
N TYR A 138 -4.03 18.36 -7.59
CA TYR A 138 -4.46 18.57 -8.97
C TYR A 138 -5.85 19.20 -9.06
N ALA A 139 -6.80 18.72 -8.27
CA ALA A 139 -8.17 19.30 -8.21
C ALA A 139 -8.17 20.75 -7.75
N ASN A 140 -7.20 21.16 -6.94
CA ASN A 140 -7.00 22.55 -6.49
C ASN A 140 -6.19 23.40 -7.48
N GLY A 141 -5.83 22.86 -8.65
CA GLY A 141 -5.15 23.59 -9.72
C GLY A 141 -3.65 23.74 -9.54
N MET A 142 -3.01 22.89 -8.73
CA MET A 142 -1.56 22.87 -8.57
C MET A 142 -0.90 22.36 -9.86
N ASP A 143 0.21 22.97 -10.26
CA ASP A 143 0.97 22.54 -11.43
C ASP A 143 1.70 21.20 -11.20
N TYR A 144 1.98 20.49 -12.29
CA TYR A 144 2.57 19.15 -12.24
C TYR A 144 3.87 19.07 -11.45
N GLU A 145 4.79 20.00 -11.67
CA GLU A 145 6.08 20.06 -10.97
C GLU A 145 5.90 20.25 -9.45
N ASP A 146 4.95 21.11 -9.08
CA ASP A 146 4.63 21.36 -7.69
C ASP A 146 3.94 20.16 -7.04
N ILE A 147 3.07 19.44 -7.76
CA ILE A 147 2.49 18.17 -7.29
C ILE A 147 3.59 17.16 -7.02
N CYS A 148 4.55 16.98 -7.95
CA CYS A 148 5.66 16.04 -7.77
C CYS A 148 6.52 16.41 -6.55
N ALA A 149 6.82 17.69 -6.37
CA ALA A 149 7.59 18.18 -5.23
C ALA A 149 6.83 18.01 -3.92
N ASP A 150 5.53 18.32 -3.89
CA ASP A 150 4.67 18.16 -2.70
C ASP A 150 4.58 16.68 -2.29
N ILE A 151 4.42 15.74 -3.22
CA ILE A 151 4.36 14.32 -2.91
C ILE A 151 5.67 13.81 -2.31
N MET A 152 6.82 14.26 -2.79
CA MET A 152 8.11 13.92 -2.18
C MET A 152 8.25 14.47 -0.76
N ALA A 153 7.80 15.69 -0.52
CA ALA A 153 7.78 16.29 0.81
C ALA A 153 6.73 15.64 1.74
N TYR A 154 5.59 15.26 1.19
CA TYR A 154 4.51 14.60 1.94
C TYR A 154 4.89 13.19 2.37
N LYS A 155 5.61 12.44 1.54
CA LYS A 155 6.14 11.11 1.88
C LYS A 155 6.96 11.13 3.19
N GLU A 156 7.74 12.17 3.44
CA GLU A 156 8.50 12.33 4.69
C GLU A 156 7.60 12.59 5.92
N LYS A 157 6.39 13.05 5.66
CA LYS A 157 5.38 13.38 6.68
C LYS A 157 4.32 12.28 6.85
N THR A 158 4.51 11.13 6.24
CA THR A 158 3.63 9.98 6.41
C THR A 158 4.39 8.81 7.00
N GLY A 159 3.68 7.77 7.39
CA GLY A 159 4.26 6.55 7.92
C GLY A 159 3.31 5.38 7.83
N LEU A 160 3.89 4.16 7.86
CA LEU A 160 3.17 2.90 7.91
C LEU A 160 3.50 2.16 9.20
N THR A 161 2.46 1.71 9.89
CA THR A 161 2.55 0.77 11.03
C THR A 161 1.64 -0.42 10.72
N PHE A 162 2.01 -1.61 11.16
CA PHE A 162 1.24 -2.82 10.90
C PHE A 162 1.07 -3.71 12.13
N MET A 163 0.01 -4.50 12.12
CA MET A 163 -0.19 -5.67 12.97
C MET A 163 -0.39 -6.90 12.08
N LEU A 164 0.51 -7.88 12.20
CA LEU A 164 0.45 -9.12 11.42
C LEU A 164 0.40 -10.34 12.35
N LYS A 165 -0.42 -11.32 12.00
CA LYS A 165 -0.53 -12.61 12.70
C LYS A 165 0.40 -13.67 12.12
N SER A 166 0.93 -13.43 10.93
CA SER A 166 1.85 -14.30 10.21
C SER A 166 2.81 -13.48 9.37
N LEU A 167 4.03 -13.98 9.18
CA LEU A 167 5.01 -13.48 8.23
C LEU A 167 5.39 -14.59 7.23
N LYS A 168 4.57 -15.63 7.11
CA LYS A 168 4.85 -16.81 6.30
C LYS A 168 5.03 -16.43 4.83
N ASN A 169 4.12 -15.64 4.27
CA ASN A 169 4.19 -15.24 2.86
C ASN A 169 5.37 -14.30 2.59
N PHE A 170 5.73 -13.42 3.52
CA PHE A 170 6.96 -12.63 3.42
C PHE A 170 8.21 -13.50 3.39
N ALA A 171 8.31 -14.51 4.27
CA ALA A 171 9.45 -15.41 4.32
C ALA A 171 9.52 -16.33 3.09
N ASN A 172 8.39 -16.89 2.66
CA ASN A 172 8.31 -17.76 1.49
C ASN A 172 8.74 -17.05 0.19
N ASN A 173 8.57 -15.73 0.16
CA ASN A 173 8.94 -14.89 -0.96
C ASN A 173 10.29 -14.17 -0.75
N GLY A 174 11.02 -14.45 0.32
CA GLY A 174 12.34 -13.89 0.59
C GLY A 174 12.35 -12.41 0.98
N ARG A 175 11.22 -11.85 1.45
CA ARG A 175 11.08 -10.44 1.89
C ARG A 175 11.41 -10.24 3.36
N VAL A 176 11.44 -11.32 4.13
CA VAL A 176 11.98 -11.37 5.50
C VAL A 176 12.79 -12.64 5.67
N SER A 177 13.75 -12.63 6.60
CA SER A 177 14.50 -13.83 6.89
C SER A 177 13.61 -14.89 7.57
N PRO A 178 13.89 -16.20 7.38
CA PRO A 178 13.16 -17.26 8.08
C PRO A 178 13.22 -17.14 9.62
N LEU A 179 14.26 -16.49 10.16
CA LEU A 179 14.41 -16.24 11.59
C LEU A 179 13.38 -15.21 12.06
N VAL A 180 13.18 -14.12 11.32
CA VAL A 180 12.16 -13.09 11.59
C VAL A 180 10.77 -13.70 11.50
N ALA A 181 10.50 -14.54 10.51
CA ALA A 181 9.19 -15.19 10.36
C ALA A 181 8.81 -16.08 11.57
N LYS A 182 9.78 -16.69 12.24
CA LYS A 182 9.56 -17.51 13.44
C LYS A 182 9.12 -16.70 14.67
N LEU A 183 9.28 -15.37 14.66
CA LEU A 183 8.78 -14.51 15.74
C LEU A 183 7.26 -14.58 15.88
N VAL A 184 6.54 -14.94 14.81
CA VAL A 184 5.07 -14.98 14.68
C VAL A 184 4.58 -16.41 14.40
N GLY A 185 5.01 -17.38 15.12
CA GLY A 185 4.56 -18.78 14.90
C GLY A 185 3.72 -19.36 16.04
N ILE A 186 3.51 -18.59 17.10
CA ILE A 186 2.81 -19.05 18.30
C ILE A 186 1.35 -18.58 18.20
N ALA A 187 0.42 -19.52 18.32
CA ALA A 187 -1.02 -19.23 18.29
C ALA A 187 -1.39 -18.09 19.25
N GLY A 188 -2.16 -17.10 18.74
CA GLY A 188 -2.57 -15.94 19.51
C GLY A 188 -1.50 -14.84 19.66
N SER A 189 -0.36 -14.94 18.94
CA SER A 189 0.64 -13.86 18.90
C SER A 189 0.44 -12.99 17.66
N CYS A 190 0.69 -11.68 17.82
CA CYS A 190 0.78 -10.72 16.73
C CYS A 190 2.16 -10.05 16.77
N ILE A 191 2.64 -9.60 15.60
CA ILE A 191 3.76 -8.66 15.49
C ILE A 191 3.18 -7.30 15.14
N VAL A 192 3.57 -6.29 15.90
CA VAL A 192 3.41 -4.88 15.54
C VAL A 192 4.77 -4.38 15.07
N GLY A 193 4.80 -3.70 13.95
CA GLY A 193 6.01 -3.16 13.34
C GLY A 193 5.68 -2.02 12.39
N ARG A 194 6.67 -1.61 11.61
CA ARG A 194 6.59 -0.46 10.72
C ARG A 194 7.32 -0.70 9.41
N ALA A 195 7.09 0.16 8.41
CA ALA A 195 8.03 0.29 7.31
C ALA A 195 9.30 0.95 7.83
N SER A 196 10.46 0.41 7.47
CA SER A 196 11.77 1.03 7.73
C SER A 196 12.02 2.20 6.78
N ASP A 197 13.04 3.00 7.04
CA ASP A 197 13.43 4.10 6.16
C ASP A 197 13.89 3.61 4.77
N GLU A 198 14.32 2.34 4.66
CA GLU A 198 14.63 1.67 3.38
C GLU A 198 13.42 0.98 2.75
N GLY A 199 12.23 1.13 3.33
CA GLY A 199 11.00 0.53 2.83
C GLY A 199 10.91 -0.99 3.00
N THR A 200 11.64 -1.56 3.96
CA THR A 200 11.53 -2.98 4.35
C THR A 200 10.67 -3.13 5.61
N LEU A 201 10.34 -4.38 5.98
CA LEU A 201 9.66 -4.64 7.24
C LEU A 201 10.62 -4.50 8.41
N ASP A 202 10.27 -3.60 9.35
CA ASP A 202 10.92 -3.48 10.66
C ASP A 202 9.95 -4.03 11.74
N PRO A 203 10.06 -5.33 12.11
CA PRO A 203 9.23 -5.92 13.14
C PRO A 203 9.68 -5.44 14.52
N GLY A 204 8.80 -4.69 15.21
CA GLY A 204 9.08 -4.11 16.52
C GLY A 204 8.66 -5.01 17.68
N HIS A 205 7.36 -5.08 17.96
CA HIS A 205 6.82 -5.65 19.18
C HIS A 205 6.09 -6.97 18.95
N LYS A 206 6.41 -7.98 19.75
CA LYS A 206 5.62 -9.21 19.85
C LYS A 206 4.54 -9.05 20.90
N CYS A 207 3.29 -9.08 20.48
CA CYS A 207 2.13 -8.93 21.33
C CYS A 207 1.39 -10.26 21.51
N ARG A 208 0.89 -10.50 22.71
CA ARG A 208 -0.02 -11.62 22.97
C ARG A 208 -1.47 -11.13 22.89
N GLY A 209 -2.16 -11.54 21.82
CA GLY A 209 -3.53 -11.14 21.52
C GLY A 209 -3.64 -9.81 20.78
N GLU A 210 -4.72 -9.65 20.04
CA GLU A 210 -4.97 -8.48 19.18
C GLU A 210 -5.23 -7.19 19.97
N SER A 211 -5.89 -7.29 21.13
CA SER A 211 -6.18 -6.09 21.94
C SER A 211 -4.88 -5.39 22.33
N ARG A 212 -3.88 -6.14 22.83
CA ARG A 212 -2.58 -5.58 23.18
C ARG A 212 -1.83 -5.07 21.93
N ALA A 213 -1.97 -5.75 20.80
CA ALA A 213 -1.36 -5.29 19.56
C ALA A 213 -1.96 -3.95 19.09
N ARG A 214 -3.28 -3.75 19.23
CA ARG A 214 -3.93 -2.47 18.92
C ARG A 214 -3.46 -1.35 19.87
N ASP A 215 -3.31 -1.62 21.16
CA ASP A 215 -2.73 -0.63 22.11
C ASP A 215 -1.31 -0.26 21.71
N THR A 216 -0.51 -1.26 21.31
CA THR A 216 0.87 -1.03 20.84
C THR A 216 0.90 -0.19 19.57
N ILE A 217 -0.02 -0.42 18.60
CA ILE A 217 -0.13 0.45 17.41
C ILE A 217 -0.39 1.89 17.82
N VAL A 218 -1.36 2.14 18.71
CA VAL A 218 -1.69 3.51 19.15
C VAL A 218 -0.48 4.18 19.79
N THR A 219 0.31 3.44 20.59
CA THR A 219 1.56 3.94 21.17
C THR A 219 2.59 4.29 20.08
N GLU A 220 2.82 3.38 19.11
CA GLU A 220 3.71 3.61 17.97
C GLU A 220 3.31 4.84 17.16
N LEU A 221 2.02 5.02 16.88
CA LEU A 221 1.51 6.20 16.17
C LEU A 221 1.83 7.50 16.92
N SER A 222 1.66 7.50 18.27
CA SER A 222 2.01 8.62 19.13
C SER A 222 3.50 8.96 19.08
N GLU A 223 4.36 7.93 19.25
CA GLU A 223 5.81 8.07 19.27
C GLU A 223 6.37 8.52 17.91
N ARG A 224 5.66 8.18 16.81
CA ARG A 224 6.02 8.56 15.45
C ARG A 224 5.40 9.87 14.99
N GLY A 225 4.71 10.59 15.86
CA GLY A 225 4.28 11.96 15.63
C GLY A 225 2.87 12.14 15.09
N LEU A 226 1.98 11.13 15.19
CA LEU A 226 0.55 11.35 14.93
C LEU A 226 0.00 12.31 15.99
N LYS A 227 -0.61 13.41 15.56
CA LYS A 227 -1.32 14.37 16.41
C LYS A 227 -2.74 14.65 15.93
N GLY A 228 -2.98 14.44 14.65
CA GLY A 228 -4.23 14.65 13.93
C GLY A 228 -4.02 14.32 12.45
N GLY A 229 -4.92 14.79 11.57
CA GLY A 229 -4.83 14.59 10.13
C GLY A 229 -5.36 13.22 9.67
N LEU A 230 -4.93 12.78 8.48
CA LEU A 230 -5.47 11.59 7.85
C LEU A 230 -4.86 10.31 8.42
N VAL A 231 -5.72 9.34 8.70
CA VAL A 231 -5.35 7.97 9.07
C VAL A 231 -6.13 6.99 8.19
N SER A 232 -5.42 6.16 7.46
CA SER A 232 -6.02 5.11 6.62
C SER A 232 -5.71 3.75 7.22
N ILE A 233 -6.75 2.96 7.51
CA ILE A 233 -6.65 1.63 8.12
C ILE A 233 -7.12 0.60 7.10
N GLY A 234 -6.19 -0.21 6.59
CA GLY A 234 -6.50 -1.37 5.77
C GLY A 234 -6.51 -2.66 6.57
N HIS A 235 -7.35 -3.62 6.20
CA HIS A 235 -7.44 -4.91 6.88
C HIS A 235 -7.67 -6.09 5.94
N CYS A 236 -7.15 -7.28 6.32
CA CYS A 236 -7.48 -8.55 5.69
C CYS A 236 -8.48 -9.31 6.57
N GLN A 237 -9.76 -9.38 6.14
CA GLN A 237 -10.83 -10.09 6.85
C GLN A 237 -10.90 -9.78 8.36
N ASN A 238 -10.65 -8.52 8.77
CA ASN A 238 -10.60 -8.09 10.17
C ASN A 238 -11.27 -6.73 10.41
N GLU A 239 -12.43 -6.50 9.82
CA GLU A 239 -13.14 -5.22 9.93
C GLU A 239 -13.44 -4.83 11.39
N ALA A 240 -13.90 -5.78 12.21
CA ALA A 240 -14.20 -5.53 13.62
C ALA A 240 -12.96 -5.06 14.39
N GLY A 241 -11.80 -5.68 14.14
CA GLY A 241 -10.53 -5.28 14.74
C GLY A 241 -10.03 -3.92 14.25
N ALA A 242 -10.24 -3.60 12.98
CA ALA A 242 -9.91 -2.30 12.40
C ALA A 242 -10.79 -1.18 12.98
N ARG A 243 -12.11 -1.42 13.14
CA ARG A 243 -13.04 -0.47 13.79
C ARG A 243 -12.70 -0.22 15.27
N GLU A 244 -12.32 -1.27 16.00
CA GLU A 244 -11.86 -1.13 17.39
C GLU A 244 -10.55 -0.32 17.46
N LEU A 245 -9.61 -0.55 16.54
CA LEU A 245 -8.38 0.23 16.45
C LEU A 245 -8.69 1.70 16.12
N ALA A 246 -9.57 1.98 15.16
CA ALA A 246 -10.00 3.33 14.82
C ALA A 246 -10.59 4.05 16.03
N SER A 247 -11.43 3.37 16.81
CA SER A 247 -12.02 3.96 18.04
C SER A 247 -10.95 4.33 19.07
N ARG A 248 -9.90 3.51 19.23
CA ARG A 248 -8.78 3.81 20.14
C ARG A 248 -7.93 4.98 19.64
N ILE A 249 -7.68 5.05 18.33
CA ILE A 249 -6.96 6.17 17.69
C ILE A 249 -7.75 7.46 17.89
N ALA A 250 -9.05 7.48 17.55
CA ALA A 250 -9.91 8.66 17.70
C ALA A 250 -10.02 9.14 19.16
N ALA A 251 -10.03 8.22 20.12
CA ALA A 251 -10.06 8.56 21.54
C ALA A 251 -8.78 9.27 22.00
N GLN A 252 -7.62 8.91 21.46
CA GLN A 252 -6.33 9.53 21.83
C GLN A 252 -5.99 10.74 20.95
N PHE A 253 -6.43 10.73 19.68
CA PHE A 253 -6.15 11.77 18.68
C PHE A 253 -7.47 12.24 18.04
N PRO A 254 -8.24 13.09 18.72
CA PRO A 254 -9.59 13.50 18.28
C PRO A 254 -9.59 14.33 16.98
N GLU A 255 -8.45 14.89 16.58
CA GLU A 255 -8.29 15.67 15.34
C GLU A 255 -7.97 14.78 14.11
N THR A 256 -8.11 13.44 14.24
CA THR A 256 -7.87 12.51 13.13
C THR A 256 -9.12 12.29 12.28
N ASP A 257 -8.94 12.30 10.95
CA ASP A 257 -9.92 11.79 9.99
C ASP A 257 -9.54 10.35 9.61
N ILE A 258 -10.36 9.38 10.01
CA ILE A 258 -10.02 7.96 9.94
C ILE A 258 -10.88 7.26 8.89
N GLU A 259 -10.23 6.62 7.93
CA GLU A 259 -10.87 5.75 6.96
C GLU A 259 -10.48 4.28 7.18
N ILE A 260 -11.45 3.38 6.96
CA ILE A 260 -11.26 1.94 7.06
C ILE A 260 -11.66 1.30 5.75
N HIS A 261 -10.82 0.40 5.22
CA HIS A 261 -11.11 -0.34 4.00
C HIS A 261 -10.57 -1.77 4.05
N PRO A 262 -11.22 -2.72 3.36
CA PRO A 262 -10.62 -4.02 3.14
C PRO A 262 -9.43 -3.91 2.18
N PHE A 263 -8.41 -4.73 2.37
CA PHE A 263 -7.31 -4.85 1.42
C PHE A 263 -7.74 -5.47 0.10
N ARG A 264 -7.01 -5.11 -0.95
CA ARG A 264 -7.02 -5.81 -2.23
C ARG A 264 -6.08 -7.02 -2.20
N GLY A 265 -5.86 -7.61 -3.37
CA GLY A 265 -5.17 -8.89 -3.50
C GLY A 265 -3.79 -8.95 -2.89
N LEU A 266 -2.89 -8.00 -3.27
CA LEU A 266 -1.50 -8.05 -2.80
C LEU A 266 -1.38 -7.82 -1.29
N CYS A 267 -2.05 -6.78 -0.79
CA CYS A 267 -1.99 -6.48 0.65
C CYS A 267 -2.62 -7.60 1.47
N SER A 268 -3.75 -8.19 1.03
CA SER A 268 -4.35 -9.37 1.67
C SER A 268 -3.43 -10.59 1.67
N PHE A 269 -2.71 -10.83 0.57
CA PHE A 269 -1.77 -11.95 0.45
C PHE A 269 -0.66 -11.89 1.51
N TYR A 270 -0.08 -10.70 1.72
CA TYR A 270 1.00 -10.54 2.68
C TYR A 270 0.52 -10.34 4.12
N ALA A 271 -0.58 -9.64 4.32
CA ALA A 271 -1.14 -9.41 5.64
C ALA A 271 -1.78 -10.67 6.25
N GLU A 272 -2.25 -11.58 5.42
CA GLU A 272 -2.98 -12.80 5.79
C GLU A 272 -4.22 -12.50 6.67
N PRO A 273 -5.16 -13.42 6.89
CA PRO A 273 -6.37 -13.15 7.67
C PRO A 273 -6.08 -12.62 9.08
N GLY A 274 -6.68 -11.47 9.37
CA GLY A 274 -6.52 -10.75 10.63
C GLY A 274 -5.44 -9.69 10.64
N GLY A 275 -4.65 -9.55 9.56
CA GLY A 275 -3.66 -8.48 9.42
C GLY A 275 -4.30 -7.11 9.26
N VAL A 276 -3.62 -6.08 9.77
CA VAL A 276 -4.01 -4.66 9.69
C VAL A 276 -2.78 -3.81 9.39
N LEU A 277 -2.91 -2.86 8.48
CA LEU A 277 -1.92 -1.82 8.24
C LEU A 277 -2.56 -0.44 8.49
N VAL A 278 -1.77 0.49 8.97
CA VAL A 278 -2.19 1.86 9.27
C VAL A 278 -1.22 2.83 8.60
N GLY A 279 -1.69 3.51 7.57
CA GLY A 279 -1.02 4.69 7.00
C GLY A 279 -1.49 5.94 7.74
N PHE A 280 -0.60 6.87 8.06
CA PHE A 280 -0.94 8.04 8.86
C PHE A 280 -0.02 9.23 8.57
N GLU A 281 -0.53 10.45 8.84
CA GLU A 281 0.24 11.68 8.77
C GLU A 281 1.01 11.92 10.08
N LYS A 282 2.26 12.35 9.94
CA LYS A 282 3.15 12.83 11.02
C LYS A 282 3.12 14.35 11.05
N MET A 283 2.98 14.96 12.22
CA MET A 283 3.01 16.41 12.40
C MET A 283 4.19 16.85 13.28
#